data_556d12c018e14ca01a97bbf232550e6a
#
_entry.id   556d12c018e14ca01a97bbf232550e6a
#
_cell.length_a   1.000
_cell.length_b   1.000
_cell.length_c   1.000
_cell.angle_alpha   90.00
_cell.angle_beta   90.00
_cell.angle_gamma   90.00
#
_symmetry.space_group_name_H-M   'P 1'
#
loop_
_entity.id
_entity.type
_entity.pdbx_description
1 polymer ?
#
loop_
_entity_poly.entity_id
_entity_poly.type
_entity_poly.pdbx_seq_one_letter_code
_entity_poly.pdbx_strand_id
1 'polypeptide(L)'
;MAQINVIGQNGGRSIELDLPEVNPHVLHEVVTWQLAGRRRGTASTKTRAEVNRTGKKMYSQKGTGNARHGDRSVPTFVGGGVAFGPKPRSYAYTLPRKVRQLGLAMALADRQRSGKLLAVDGFGLDGKTKGFVTWAKENGMDGGERVLIVTDDAQTRLAARNVAWATVLPVAGLNVYDILRHERLVIDAVALEPAQTEVQAGADGEGAAQ
;
A
#
# COMPACT_ATOMS: atom_id res chain seq x y z
N MET A 1 23.94 9.69 -7.08
CA MET A 1 23.34 9.49 -8.42
C MET A 1 23.46 8.01 -8.76
N ALA A 2 22.37 7.38 -9.11
CA ALA A 2 22.33 5.97 -9.49
C ALA A 2 21.96 5.87 -10.97
N GLN A 3 22.73 5.09 -11.74
CA GLN A 3 22.45 4.85 -13.16
C GLN A 3 21.57 3.61 -13.30
N ILE A 4 20.52 3.71 -14.09
CA ILE A 4 19.61 2.61 -14.42
C ILE A 4 19.72 2.40 -15.94
N ASN A 5 20.06 1.18 -16.33
CA ASN A 5 20.08 0.81 -17.75
C ASN A 5 18.66 0.55 -18.23
N VAL A 6 18.26 1.24 -19.28
CA VAL A 6 16.97 1.04 -19.94
C VAL A 6 17.12 -0.01 -21.03
N ILE A 7 16.33 -1.07 -20.95
CA ILE A 7 16.23 -2.07 -22.01
C ILE A 7 15.18 -1.60 -23.00
N GLY A 8 15.57 -1.30 -24.23
CA GLY A 8 14.66 -0.80 -25.27
C GLY A 8 15.06 -1.23 -26.67
N GLN A 9 14.14 -1.08 -27.61
CA GLN A 9 14.35 -1.37 -29.03
C GLN A 9 15.36 -0.43 -29.71
N ASN A 10 15.73 0.69 -29.05
CA ASN A 10 16.55 1.77 -29.63
C ASN A 10 17.98 1.87 -29.07
N GLY A 11 18.53 0.79 -28.46
CA GLY A 11 19.89 0.80 -27.91
C GLY A 11 20.00 1.44 -26.53
N GLY A 12 20.84 0.90 -25.67
CA GLY A 12 20.93 1.19 -24.24
C GLY A 12 20.99 2.67 -23.87
N ARG A 13 19.89 3.21 -23.42
CA ARG A 13 19.78 4.51 -22.74
C ARG A 13 20.00 4.28 -21.26
N SER A 14 20.77 5.11 -20.59
CA SER A 14 20.86 5.13 -19.13
C SER A 14 20.13 6.34 -18.59
N ILE A 15 19.33 6.13 -17.54
CA ILE A 15 18.65 7.20 -16.80
C ILE A 15 19.39 7.36 -15.48
N GLU A 16 19.79 8.59 -15.17
CA GLU A 16 20.38 8.93 -13.88
C GLU A 16 19.28 9.34 -12.91
N LEU A 17 19.19 8.64 -11.78
CA LEU A 17 18.27 8.97 -10.69
C LEU A 17 19.06 9.42 -9.46
N ASP A 18 18.65 10.55 -8.88
CA ASP A 18 19.14 10.95 -7.57
C ASP A 18 18.29 10.28 -6.50
N LEU A 19 18.79 9.18 -5.95
CA LEU A 19 18.08 8.35 -5.00
C LEU A 19 18.68 8.52 -3.60
N PRO A 20 17.84 8.73 -2.58
CA PRO A 20 18.29 8.92 -1.20
C PRO A 20 18.84 7.62 -0.61
N GLU A 21 19.53 7.77 0.53
CA GLU A 21 19.92 6.62 1.33
C GLU A 21 18.69 5.92 1.94
N VAL A 22 18.71 4.58 1.92
CA VAL A 22 17.57 3.78 2.38
C VAL A 22 17.50 3.79 3.91
N ASN A 23 16.39 4.32 4.45
CA ASN A 23 16.08 4.27 5.87
C ASN A 23 14.88 3.31 6.11
N PRO A 24 15.11 2.15 6.75
CA PRO A 24 14.05 1.17 7.00
C PRO A 24 12.89 1.70 7.85
N HIS A 25 13.15 2.65 8.77
CA HIS A 25 12.11 3.21 9.62
C HIS A 25 11.09 4.03 8.82
N VAL A 26 11.55 4.84 7.87
CA VAL A 26 10.67 5.61 6.98
C VAL A 26 9.83 4.68 6.10
N LEU A 27 10.45 3.63 5.54
CA LEU A 27 9.74 2.63 4.74
C LEU A 27 8.67 1.92 5.56
N HIS A 28 9.00 1.50 6.79
CA HIS A 28 8.05 0.85 7.70
C HIS A 28 6.87 1.76 8.06
N GLU A 29 7.13 3.04 8.33
CA GLU A 29 6.09 4.01 8.67
C GLU A 29 5.12 4.20 7.50
N VAL A 30 5.63 4.36 6.27
CA VAL A 30 4.80 4.49 5.05
C VAL A 30 3.98 3.23 4.79
N VAL A 31 4.57 2.03 4.93
CA VAL A 31 3.85 0.76 4.78
C VAL A 31 2.75 0.62 5.83
N THR A 32 3.04 0.94 7.09
CA THR A 32 2.07 0.91 8.19
C THR A 32 0.90 1.86 7.91
N TRP A 33 1.19 3.07 7.43
CA TRP A 33 0.19 4.04 7.02
C TRP A 33 -0.71 3.51 5.89
N GLN A 34 -0.13 2.92 4.85
CA GLN A 34 -0.90 2.34 3.73
C GLN A 34 -1.79 1.18 4.19
N LEU A 35 -1.27 0.29 5.03
CA LEU A 35 -2.04 -0.83 5.58
C LEU A 35 -3.17 -0.36 6.50
N ALA A 36 -2.92 0.66 7.32
CA ALA A 36 -3.95 1.25 8.17
C ALA A 36 -5.12 1.83 7.35
N GLY A 37 -4.83 2.49 6.22
CA GLY A 37 -5.86 3.00 5.31
C GLY A 37 -6.71 1.91 4.62
N ARG A 38 -6.17 0.69 4.46
CA ARG A 38 -6.89 -0.45 3.88
C ARG A 38 -7.86 -1.12 4.88
N ARG A 39 -7.74 -0.85 6.19
CA ARG A 39 -8.59 -1.46 7.22
C ARG A 39 -9.99 -0.87 7.18
N ARG A 40 -11.01 -1.71 7.04
CA ARG A 40 -12.41 -1.29 6.99
C ARG A 40 -12.97 -0.81 8.33
N GLY A 41 -12.50 -1.36 9.44
CA GLY A 41 -12.91 -0.97 10.79
C GLY A 41 -14.38 -1.23 11.11
N THR A 42 -14.98 -2.29 10.60
CA THR A 42 -16.40 -2.60 10.71
C THR A 42 -16.80 -3.37 11.98
N ALA A 43 -15.83 -3.74 12.82
CA ALA A 43 -16.11 -4.46 14.06
C ALA A 43 -17.02 -3.63 14.96
N SER A 44 -18.14 -4.23 15.40
CA SER A 44 -19.15 -3.57 16.24
C SER A 44 -19.71 -4.53 17.28
N THR A 45 -19.93 -4.01 18.47
CA THR A 45 -20.66 -4.71 19.53
C THR A 45 -21.78 -3.82 20.05
N LYS A 46 -22.83 -4.44 20.57
CA LYS A 46 -23.95 -3.71 21.16
C LYS A 46 -23.64 -3.36 22.62
N THR A 47 -23.70 -2.09 22.96
CA THR A 47 -23.65 -1.58 24.33
C THR A 47 -24.98 -1.84 25.02
N ARG A 48 -25.05 -1.64 26.32
CA ARG A 48 -26.30 -1.81 27.11
C ARG A 48 -27.46 -0.98 26.58
N ALA A 49 -27.20 0.15 25.96
CA ALA A 49 -28.22 1.01 25.37
C ALA A 49 -28.74 0.49 24.01
N GLU A 50 -27.96 -0.28 23.30
CA GLU A 50 -28.27 -0.79 21.96
C GLU A 50 -28.85 -2.21 21.97
N VAL A 51 -28.73 -2.92 23.09
CA VAL A 51 -29.30 -4.26 23.26
C VAL A 51 -30.82 -4.12 23.41
N ASN A 52 -31.57 -4.87 22.59
CA ASN A 52 -33.04 -4.89 22.69
C ASN A 52 -33.47 -5.69 23.91
N ARG A 53 -33.62 -5.03 25.05
CA ARG A 53 -34.08 -5.58 26.34
C ARG A 53 -34.89 -4.56 27.11
N THR A 54 -35.61 -5.03 28.12
CA THR A 54 -36.37 -4.17 29.03
C THR A 54 -35.42 -3.30 29.87
N GLY A 55 -35.54 -1.98 29.74
CA GLY A 55 -34.84 -0.99 30.57
C GLY A 55 -35.44 -0.79 31.97
N LYS A 56 -36.49 -1.54 32.31
CA LYS A 56 -37.14 -1.45 33.64
C LYS A 56 -36.21 -1.98 34.71
N LYS A 57 -36.14 -1.30 35.86
CA LYS A 57 -35.42 -1.77 37.06
C LYS A 57 -35.95 -3.16 37.47
N MET A 58 -35.09 -4.10 37.72
CA MET A 58 -35.42 -5.51 37.96
C MET A 58 -36.29 -5.71 39.23
N TYR A 59 -35.93 -5.00 40.28
CA TYR A 59 -36.65 -5.03 41.57
C TYR A 59 -36.37 -3.77 42.38
N SER A 60 -37.07 -3.57 43.49
CA SER A 60 -36.93 -2.42 44.37
C SER A 60 -35.49 -2.29 44.93
N GLN A 61 -35.08 -1.05 45.18
CA GLN A 61 -33.71 -0.72 45.65
C GLN A 61 -33.35 -1.36 47.00
N LYS A 62 -34.37 -1.57 47.86
CA LYS A 62 -34.24 -2.14 49.20
C LYS A 62 -35.35 -3.15 49.47
N GLY A 63 -35.18 -4.03 50.47
CA GLY A 63 -36.21 -4.97 50.92
C GLY A 63 -36.24 -6.32 50.20
N THR A 64 -35.33 -6.59 49.24
CA THR A 64 -35.31 -7.85 48.50
C THR A 64 -34.24 -8.83 48.96
N GLY A 65 -33.28 -8.42 49.82
CA GLY A 65 -32.15 -9.22 50.23
C GLY A 65 -31.11 -9.48 49.13
N ASN A 66 -31.35 -9.09 47.90
CA ASN A 66 -30.49 -9.31 46.76
C ASN A 66 -29.57 -8.10 46.49
N ALA A 67 -28.49 -8.33 45.70
CA ALA A 67 -27.63 -7.26 45.25
C ALA A 67 -28.41 -6.23 44.45
N ARG A 68 -28.04 -4.95 44.57
CA ARG A 68 -28.72 -3.85 43.84
C ARG A 68 -28.39 -3.89 42.38
N HIS A 69 -29.44 -3.96 41.51
CA HIS A 69 -29.30 -3.93 40.06
C HIS A 69 -30.26 -2.92 39.43
N GLY A 70 -29.89 -2.39 38.29
CA GLY A 70 -30.75 -1.60 37.41
C GLY A 70 -31.59 -2.51 36.52
N ASP A 71 -31.32 -2.48 35.25
CA ASP A 71 -31.96 -3.33 34.23
C ASP A 71 -31.17 -4.62 33.93
N ARG A 72 -31.71 -5.47 33.09
CA ARG A 72 -31.06 -6.70 32.64
C ARG A 72 -30.09 -6.51 31.48
N SER A 73 -29.95 -5.30 30.92
CA SER A 73 -29.09 -5.02 29.78
C SER A 73 -27.62 -4.79 30.20
N VAL A 74 -27.35 -4.71 31.51
CA VAL A 74 -25.99 -4.46 32.00
C VAL A 74 -25.01 -5.60 31.64
N PRO A 75 -23.72 -5.30 31.45
CA PRO A 75 -22.70 -6.28 30.99
C PRO A 75 -22.49 -7.49 31.91
N THR A 76 -22.86 -7.37 33.19
CA THR A 76 -22.72 -8.44 34.19
C THR A 76 -23.70 -9.60 34.00
N PHE A 77 -24.77 -9.43 33.23
CA PHE A 77 -25.75 -10.47 32.98
C PHE A 77 -25.52 -11.14 31.60
N VAL A 78 -25.80 -12.43 31.56
CA VAL A 78 -25.79 -13.19 30.30
C VAL A 78 -26.74 -12.58 29.29
N GLY A 79 -26.24 -12.28 28.10
CA GLY A 79 -26.98 -11.56 27.05
C GLY A 79 -27.12 -10.05 27.30
N GLY A 80 -26.45 -9.46 28.29
CA GLY A 80 -26.30 -8.02 28.44
C GLY A 80 -25.40 -7.39 27.36
N GLY A 81 -25.32 -6.07 27.36
CA GLY A 81 -24.47 -5.33 26.44
C GLY A 81 -22.99 -5.50 26.78
N VAL A 82 -22.11 -5.28 25.81
CA VAL A 82 -20.66 -5.31 26.01
C VAL A 82 -20.19 -3.96 26.54
N ALA A 83 -19.37 -3.98 27.60
CA ALA A 83 -18.67 -2.79 28.11
C ALA A 83 -17.41 -2.58 27.27
N PHE A 84 -17.19 -1.37 26.76
CA PHE A 84 -16.00 -1.00 25.98
C PHE A 84 -15.65 -1.93 24.80
N GLY A 85 -16.67 -2.51 24.19
CA GLY A 85 -16.48 -3.32 22.99
C GLY A 85 -16.09 -2.49 21.76
N PRO A 86 -15.63 -3.14 20.69
CA PRO A 86 -15.25 -2.45 19.46
C PRO A 86 -16.45 -1.70 18.87
N LYS A 87 -16.19 -0.52 18.35
CA LYS A 87 -17.13 0.29 17.57
C LYS A 87 -16.52 0.57 16.18
N PRO A 88 -17.36 0.69 15.16
CA PRO A 88 -16.87 1.04 13.82
C PRO A 88 -16.07 2.34 13.87
N ARG A 89 -14.86 2.29 13.32
CA ARG A 89 -13.98 3.46 13.23
C ARG A 89 -13.10 3.41 12.00
N SER A 90 -12.69 4.56 11.50
CA SER A 90 -11.61 4.64 10.53
C SER A 90 -10.27 4.44 11.23
N TYR A 91 -9.37 3.71 10.56
CA TYR A 91 -7.97 3.56 10.98
C TYR A 91 -7.03 4.44 10.15
N ALA A 92 -7.56 5.14 9.15
CA ALA A 92 -6.78 6.03 8.31
C ALA A 92 -6.27 7.23 9.14
N TYR A 93 -5.00 7.57 8.92
CA TYR A 93 -4.36 8.76 9.46
C TYR A 93 -3.55 9.44 8.35
N THR A 94 -3.17 10.68 8.53
CA THR A 94 -2.44 11.45 7.54
C THR A 94 -0.96 11.43 7.82
N LEU A 95 -0.16 11.05 6.82
CA LEU A 95 1.29 11.14 6.86
C LEU A 95 1.74 12.37 6.03
N PRO A 96 2.74 13.16 6.47
CA PRO A 96 3.25 14.31 5.74
C PRO A 96 3.63 13.95 4.29
N ARG A 97 3.35 14.86 3.34
CA ARG A 97 3.61 14.60 1.92
C ARG A 97 5.09 14.31 1.65
N LYS A 98 6.01 15.09 2.25
CA LYS A 98 7.47 14.90 2.12
C LYS A 98 7.91 13.48 2.56
N VAL A 99 7.36 12.96 3.67
CA VAL A 99 7.69 11.60 4.16
C VAL A 99 7.20 10.53 3.19
N ARG A 100 6.01 10.70 2.60
CA ARG A 100 5.47 9.75 1.60
C ARG A 100 6.33 9.72 0.33
N GLN A 101 6.74 10.89 -0.17
CA GLN A 101 7.60 11.02 -1.35
C GLN A 101 8.99 10.43 -1.06
N LEU A 102 9.59 10.76 0.08
CA LEU A 102 10.86 10.21 0.52
C LEU A 102 10.82 8.68 0.63
N GLY A 103 9.74 8.13 1.21
CA GLY A 103 9.54 6.68 1.30
C GLY A 103 9.46 6.00 -0.06
N LEU A 104 8.80 6.63 -1.05
CA LEU A 104 8.73 6.09 -2.42
C LEU A 104 10.13 6.11 -3.08
N ALA A 105 10.87 7.22 -2.97
CA ALA A 105 12.21 7.33 -3.49
C ALA A 105 13.18 6.31 -2.85
N MET A 106 13.07 6.08 -1.53
CA MET A 106 13.84 5.05 -0.82
C MET A 106 13.50 3.63 -1.27
N ALA A 107 12.22 3.34 -1.55
CA ALA A 107 11.82 2.02 -2.04
C ALA A 107 12.38 1.74 -3.44
N LEU A 108 12.42 2.74 -4.31
CA LEU A 108 13.08 2.66 -5.62
C LEU A 108 14.60 2.46 -5.47
N ALA A 109 15.23 3.21 -4.53
CA ALA A 109 16.64 3.08 -4.22
C ALA A 109 17.03 1.67 -3.76
N ASP A 110 16.20 1.06 -2.91
CA ASP A 110 16.40 -0.32 -2.44
C ASP A 110 16.38 -1.33 -3.61
N ARG A 111 15.41 -1.22 -4.51
CA ARG A 111 15.32 -2.09 -5.69
C ARG A 111 16.49 -1.89 -6.66
N GLN A 112 16.91 -0.66 -6.86
CA GLN A 112 18.05 -0.34 -7.71
C GLN A 112 19.37 -0.88 -7.11
N ARG A 113 19.62 -0.66 -5.82
CA ARG A 113 20.83 -1.18 -5.12
C ARG A 113 20.90 -2.71 -5.14
N SER A 114 19.74 -3.37 -5.06
CA SER A 114 19.63 -4.83 -5.15
C SER A 114 19.74 -5.37 -6.57
N GLY A 115 19.88 -4.52 -7.60
CA GLY A 115 19.89 -4.93 -9.01
C GLY A 115 18.57 -5.52 -9.51
N LYS A 116 17.46 -5.22 -8.81
CA LYS A 116 16.11 -5.75 -9.08
C LYS A 116 15.18 -4.74 -9.74
N LEU A 117 15.68 -3.59 -10.14
CA LEU A 117 14.97 -2.56 -10.90
C LEU A 117 15.36 -2.66 -12.37
N LEU A 118 14.37 -2.81 -13.25
CA LEU A 118 14.51 -2.85 -14.69
C LEU A 118 13.67 -1.71 -15.30
N ALA A 119 14.30 -0.84 -16.07
CA ALA A 119 13.61 0.15 -16.88
C ALA A 119 13.45 -0.36 -18.32
N VAL A 120 12.28 -0.16 -18.91
CA VAL A 120 11.95 -0.63 -20.27
C VAL A 120 11.40 0.55 -21.07
N ASP A 121 11.89 0.74 -22.28
CA ASP A 121 11.38 1.74 -23.22
C ASP A 121 10.28 1.13 -24.10
N GLY A 122 9.07 1.02 -23.52
CA GLY A 122 7.92 0.37 -24.12
C GLY A 122 8.01 -1.17 -24.17
N PHE A 123 6.91 -1.83 -23.96
CA PHE A 123 6.86 -3.31 -23.93
C PHE A 123 6.62 -3.93 -25.31
N GLY A 124 5.99 -3.19 -26.23
CA GLY A 124 5.70 -3.65 -27.59
C GLY A 124 4.81 -4.90 -27.67
N LEU A 125 3.86 -5.04 -26.73
CA LEU A 125 3.03 -6.24 -26.59
C LEU A 125 1.65 -6.07 -27.24
N ASP A 126 1.17 -7.12 -27.93
CA ASP A 126 -0.14 -7.16 -28.61
C ASP A 126 -1.34 -7.50 -27.69
N GLY A 127 -1.21 -7.31 -26.36
CA GLY A 127 -2.27 -7.66 -25.40
C GLY A 127 -2.41 -9.16 -25.13
N LYS A 128 -1.59 -10.02 -25.73
CA LYS A 128 -1.64 -11.48 -25.56
C LYS A 128 -0.72 -11.94 -24.42
N THR A 129 -1.25 -12.75 -23.50
CA THR A 129 -0.49 -13.29 -22.37
C THR A 129 0.73 -14.11 -22.81
N LYS A 130 0.63 -14.84 -23.93
CA LYS A 130 1.76 -15.61 -24.48
C LYS A 130 2.94 -14.69 -24.84
N GLY A 131 2.68 -13.56 -25.49
CA GLY A 131 3.71 -12.56 -25.83
C GLY A 131 4.40 -12.03 -24.58
N PHE A 132 3.63 -11.68 -23.55
CA PHE A 132 4.19 -11.22 -22.27
C PHE A 132 5.08 -12.30 -21.61
N VAL A 133 4.64 -13.55 -21.54
CA VAL A 133 5.42 -14.65 -20.94
C VAL A 133 6.72 -14.90 -21.71
N THR A 134 6.71 -14.80 -23.04
CA THR A 134 7.93 -14.93 -23.87
C THR A 134 8.89 -13.77 -23.57
N TRP A 135 8.40 -12.54 -23.61
CA TRP A 135 9.18 -11.34 -23.29
C TRP A 135 9.79 -11.41 -21.87
N ALA A 136 8.99 -11.86 -20.88
CA ALA A 136 9.46 -12.02 -19.51
C ALA A 136 10.61 -13.03 -19.38
N LYS A 137 10.50 -14.17 -20.06
CA LYS A 137 11.57 -15.19 -20.07
C LYS A 137 12.87 -14.68 -20.71
N GLU A 138 12.78 -13.93 -21.80
CA GLU A 138 13.92 -13.30 -22.47
C GLU A 138 14.65 -12.31 -21.54
N ASN A 139 13.91 -11.68 -20.62
CA ASN A 139 14.46 -10.76 -19.62
C ASN A 139 14.78 -11.45 -18.27
N GLY A 140 14.88 -12.78 -18.24
CA GLY A 140 15.25 -13.54 -17.05
C GLY A 140 14.18 -13.58 -15.95
N MET A 141 12.90 -13.49 -16.33
CA MET A 141 11.76 -13.59 -15.42
C MET A 141 10.98 -14.86 -15.75
N ASP A 142 11.33 -15.97 -15.15
CA ASP A 142 10.80 -17.30 -15.44
C ASP A 142 9.69 -17.78 -14.51
N GLY A 143 9.10 -16.85 -13.73
CA GLY A 143 7.94 -17.13 -12.87
C GLY A 143 8.28 -17.63 -11.46
N GLY A 144 9.55 -17.76 -11.11
CA GLY A 144 9.99 -18.07 -9.73
C GLY A 144 9.92 -16.87 -8.78
N GLU A 145 10.00 -15.65 -9.31
CA GLU A 145 9.97 -14.39 -8.55
C GLU A 145 8.68 -13.61 -8.82
N ARG A 146 8.21 -12.86 -7.84
CA ARG A 146 7.09 -11.93 -8.02
C ARG A 146 7.58 -10.65 -8.67
N VAL A 147 6.95 -10.28 -9.78
CA VAL A 147 7.31 -9.11 -10.58
C VAL A 147 6.22 -8.06 -10.49
N LEU A 148 6.60 -6.83 -10.17
CA LEU A 148 5.74 -5.65 -10.27
C LEU A 148 6.04 -4.93 -11.59
N ILE A 149 5.02 -4.69 -12.39
CA ILE A 149 5.11 -3.99 -13.66
C ILE A 149 4.36 -2.66 -13.53
N VAL A 150 5.03 -1.58 -13.86
CA VAL A 150 4.46 -0.23 -13.80
C VAL A 150 4.43 0.34 -15.21
N THR A 151 3.21 0.47 -15.75
CA THR A 151 3.00 1.01 -17.10
C THR A 151 1.58 1.54 -17.24
N ASP A 152 1.41 2.57 -18.05
CA ASP A 152 0.09 3.08 -18.45
C ASP A 152 -0.40 2.46 -19.76
N ASP A 153 0.43 1.65 -20.45
CA ASP A 153 0.03 0.95 -21.67
C ASP A 153 -1.06 -0.10 -21.38
N ALA A 154 -2.21 0.08 -22.05
CA ALA A 154 -3.37 -0.78 -21.90
C ALA A 154 -3.13 -2.21 -22.43
N GLN A 155 -2.32 -2.37 -23.48
CA GLN A 155 -2.02 -3.66 -24.09
C GLN A 155 -1.14 -4.50 -23.18
N THR A 156 -0.10 -3.91 -22.62
CA THR A 156 0.77 -4.55 -21.63
C THR A 156 -0.01 -4.95 -20.38
N ARG A 157 -0.89 -4.08 -19.88
CA ARG A 157 -1.75 -4.38 -18.73
C ARG A 157 -2.69 -5.57 -19.02
N LEU A 158 -3.26 -5.63 -20.22
CA LEU A 158 -4.13 -6.73 -20.62
C LEU A 158 -3.36 -8.05 -20.73
N ALA A 159 -2.15 -8.02 -21.31
CA ALA A 159 -1.29 -9.18 -21.48
C ALA A 159 -0.81 -9.79 -20.17
N ALA A 160 -0.44 -8.96 -19.20
CA ALA A 160 0.19 -9.39 -17.94
C ALA A 160 -0.79 -9.68 -16.80
N ARG A 161 -2.01 -9.09 -16.78
CA ARG A 161 -2.95 -9.20 -15.65
C ARG A 161 -3.37 -10.63 -15.26
N ASN A 162 -3.32 -11.58 -16.20
CA ASN A 162 -3.72 -12.97 -15.95
C ASN A 162 -2.55 -13.85 -15.46
N VAL A 163 -1.35 -13.30 -15.36
CA VAL A 163 -0.16 -14.05 -14.94
C VAL A 163 -0.03 -13.99 -13.42
N ALA A 164 -0.03 -15.13 -12.74
CA ALA A 164 -0.12 -15.23 -11.28
C ALA A 164 1.06 -14.59 -10.52
N TRP A 165 2.25 -14.59 -11.11
CA TRP A 165 3.46 -14.01 -10.52
C TRP A 165 3.70 -12.55 -10.91
N ALA A 166 2.93 -12.00 -11.86
CA ALA A 166 3.02 -10.61 -12.30
C ALA A 166 1.87 -9.77 -11.74
N THR A 167 2.20 -8.60 -11.20
CA THR A 167 1.22 -7.59 -10.79
C THR A 167 1.45 -6.35 -11.64
N VAL A 168 0.38 -5.80 -12.22
CA VAL A 168 0.49 -4.62 -13.06
C VAL A 168 -0.21 -3.44 -12.40
N LEU A 169 0.49 -2.33 -12.30
CA LEU A 169 -0.03 -1.06 -11.78
C LEU A 169 0.15 0.06 -12.80
N PRO A 170 -0.80 1.00 -12.86
CA PRO A 170 -0.58 2.26 -13.57
C PRO A 170 0.48 3.09 -12.83
N VAL A 171 1.12 4.03 -13.52
CA VAL A 171 2.14 4.91 -12.93
C VAL A 171 1.60 5.64 -11.69
N ALA A 172 0.40 6.21 -11.78
CA ALA A 172 -0.27 6.88 -10.67
C ALA A 172 -0.59 5.94 -9.47
N GLY A 173 -0.59 4.63 -9.67
CA GLY A 173 -0.83 3.61 -8.64
C GLY A 173 0.42 3.12 -7.94
N LEU A 174 1.61 3.58 -8.33
CA LEU A 174 2.87 3.16 -7.75
C LEU A 174 2.93 3.50 -6.25
N ASN A 175 3.25 2.51 -5.44
CA ASN A 175 3.26 2.67 -3.98
C ASN A 175 4.34 1.80 -3.32
N VAL A 176 4.77 2.21 -2.13
CA VAL A 176 5.86 1.58 -1.37
C VAL A 176 5.55 0.13 -1.02
N TYR A 177 4.30 -0.16 -0.62
CA TYR A 177 3.90 -1.51 -0.22
C TYR A 177 4.07 -2.53 -1.36
N ASP A 178 3.60 -2.19 -2.56
CA ASP A 178 3.69 -3.11 -3.70
C ASP A 178 5.14 -3.23 -4.21
N ILE A 179 5.95 -2.17 -4.18
CA ILE A 179 7.38 -2.24 -4.50
C ILE A 179 8.09 -3.23 -3.56
N LEU A 180 7.88 -3.12 -2.25
CA LEU A 180 8.55 -4.00 -1.27
C LEU A 180 7.99 -5.43 -1.25
N ARG A 181 6.73 -5.62 -1.64
CA ARG A 181 6.10 -6.95 -1.71
C ARG A 181 6.62 -7.80 -2.85
N HIS A 182 6.99 -7.18 -3.98
CA HIS A 182 7.49 -7.86 -5.16
C HIS A 182 9.02 -7.87 -5.16
N GLU A 183 9.60 -8.94 -5.65
CA GLU A 183 11.04 -9.12 -5.66
C GLU A 183 11.68 -8.31 -6.78
N ARG A 184 11.05 -8.23 -7.93
CA ARG A 184 11.55 -7.51 -9.10
C ARG A 184 10.57 -6.41 -9.52
N LEU A 185 11.11 -5.26 -9.91
CA LEU A 185 10.35 -4.09 -10.35
C LEU A 185 10.72 -3.77 -11.80
N VAL A 186 9.73 -3.73 -12.65
CA VAL A 186 9.84 -3.33 -14.05
C VAL A 186 9.05 -2.05 -14.26
N ILE A 187 9.70 -0.99 -14.68
CA ILE A 187 9.07 0.32 -14.87
C ILE A 187 9.26 0.76 -16.32
N ASP A 188 8.21 1.29 -16.91
CA ASP A 188 8.28 2.00 -18.17
C ASP A 188 9.17 3.24 -18.01
N ALA A 189 10.13 3.46 -18.92
CA ALA A 189 11.07 4.57 -18.86
C ALA A 189 10.37 5.93 -18.85
N VAL A 190 9.27 6.06 -19.60
CA VAL A 190 8.41 7.25 -19.60
C VAL A 190 7.84 7.54 -18.21
N ALA A 191 7.62 6.53 -17.40
CA ALA A 191 7.09 6.66 -16.04
C ALA A 191 8.13 7.10 -15.01
N LEU A 192 9.41 6.98 -15.31
CA LEU A 192 10.50 7.43 -14.42
C LEU A 192 10.73 8.93 -14.49
N GLU A 193 10.44 9.57 -15.63
CA GLU A 193 10.64 11.02 -15.82
C GLU A 193 9.81 11.89 -14.86
N PRO A 194 8.49 11.69 -14.68
CA PRO A 194 7.70 12.43 -13.70
C PRO A 194 8.06 12.10 -12.24
N ALA A 195 8.54 10.89 -11.94
CA ALA A 195 9.00 10.54 -10.60
C ALA A 195 10.25 11.35 -10.19
N GLN A 196 11.11 11.72 -11.13
CA GLN A 196 12.24 12.62 -10.91
C GLN A 196 11.75 14.03 -10.54
N THR A 197 10.76 14.55 -11.25
CA THR A 197 10.24 15.91 -11.03
C THR A 197 9.57 16.04 -9.66
N GLU A 198 8.86 15.02 -9.19
CA GLU A 198 8.23 15.03 -7.86
C GLU A 198 9.24 14.91 -6.71
N VAL A 199 10.34 14.19 -6.90
CA VAL A 199 11.43 14.08 -5.92
C VAL A 199 12.23 15.38 -5.82
N GLN A 200 12.54 16.02 -6.94
CA GLN A 200 13.26 17.29 -7.01
C GLN A 200 12.45 18.46 -6.45
N ALA A 201 11.16 18.56 -6.76
CA ALA A 201 10.29 19.59 -6.19
C ALA A 201 10.19 19.53 -4.65
N GLY A 202 10.51 18.38 -4.05
CA GLY A 202 10.62 18.23 -2.59
C GLY A 202 11.95 18.71 -2.00
N ALA A 203 13.03 18.69 -2.77
CA ALA A 203 14.37 19.09 -2.34
C ALA A 203 14.59 20.61 -2.44
N ASP A 204 14.04 21.25 -3.47
CA ASP A 204 14.24 22.70 -3.71
C ASP A 204 13.43 23.61 -2.77
N GLY A 205 12.54 23.06 -1.95
CA GLY A 205 11.73 23.81 -0.96
C GLY A 205 12.48 24.25 0.31
N GLU A 206 13.73 23.89 0.51
CA GLU A 206 14.49 24.20 1.72
C GLU A 206 15.41 25.43 1.60
N GLY A 207 15.50 26.07 0.44
CA GLY A 207 16.40 27.20 0.18
C GLY A 207 15.80 28.61 0.30
N ALA A 208 14.52 28.77 0.58
CA ALA A 208 13.84 30.07 0.55
C ALA A 208 13.06 30.41 1.84
N ALA A 209 13.71 30.28 2.99
CA ALA A 209 13.22 30.87 4.23
C ALA A 209 14.44 31.27 5.12
N GLN A 210 15.03 32.38 4.81
CA GLN A 210 15.78 33.19 5.74
C GLN A 210 15.09 34.54 5.91
#